data_167ea19d3fdf37a597e9471ef247ecca
#
_entry.id   167ea19d3fdf37a597e9471ef247ecca
#
_cell.length_a   1.000
_cell.length_b   1.000
_cell.length_c   1.000
_cell.angle_alpha   90.00
_cell.angle_beta   90.00
_cell.angle_gamma   90.00
#
_symmetry.space_group_name_H-M   'P 1'
#
loop_
_entity.id
_entity.type
_entity.pdbx_description
1 polymer ?
#
loop_
_entity_poly.entity_id
_entity_poly.type
_entity_poly.pdbx_seq_one_letter_code
_entity_poly.pdbx_strand_id
1 'polypeptide(L)'
;MEFFKKKTSIRFMGLRRRWYVVSGVLILASVLLLAFRGLNFGIDFTGGVVLELSLPQAADLEKVRGALEDAGFGDAVVQSFGTSRDVLVRVLPEEGMDVNAVSAKVLTALQTYEPASELRRTEVVGAQVGQELAEKGALAALFAFLLIMAYVALRFQWKLAVGSIVAALHDPIIILGIFAATQLTFDLPALAAVLAVVGYSLNDTVVVFDRIRERFIMTRKGAPAEIIDLAINETLSRTLMTSVTTLIAVLSLLIFGGDVLKSFSVALAIGVLVGTF
;
A
#
# COMPACT_ATOMS: atom_id res chain seq x y z
N MET A 1 -27.14 -5.94 13.47
CA MET A 1 -27.43 -6.94 12.43
C MET A 1 -26.42 -8.05 12.56
N GLU A 2 -26.84 -9.29 12.69
CA GLU A 2 -25.92 -10.43 12.71
C GLU A 2 -25.77 -10.93 11.26
N PHE A 3 -24.55 -10.92 10.74
CA PHE A 3 -24.25 -11.41 9.38
C PHE A 3 -24.54 -12.93 9.28
N PHE A 4 -24.33 -13.64 10.37
CA PHE A 4 -24.62 -15.07 10.47
C PHE A 4 -25.87 -15.31 11.31
N LYS A 5 -26.91 -15.94 10.74
CA LYS A 5 -28.12 -16.39 11.45
C LYS A 5 -27.86 -17.52 12.48
N LYS A 6 -26.70 -18.19 12.38
CA LYS A 6 -26.25 -19.25 13.30
C LYS A 6 -24.90 -18.90 13.86
N LYS A 7 -24.63 -19.24 15.12
CA LYS A 7 -23.31 -19.10 15.75
C LYS A 7 -22.28 -19.91 14.96
N THR A 8 -21.20 -19.27 14.55
CA THR A 8 -20.07 -19.94 13.91
C THR A 8 -19.27 -20.74 14.94
N SER A 9 -18.67 -21.86 14.50
CA SER A 9 -17.85 -22.73 15.36
C SER A 9 -16.58 -23.17 14.62
N ILE A 10 -15.86 -22.22 14.04
CA ILE A 10 -14.65 -22.47 13.26
C ILE A 10 -13.49 -22.68 14.23
N ARG A 11 -12.67 -23.70 13.99
CA ARG A 11 -11.47 -24.01 14.79
C ARG A 11 -10.24 -23.30 14.25
N PHE A 12 -10.12 -22.00 14.47
CA PHE A 12 -9.00 -21.17 14.00
C PHE A 12 -7.66 -21.64 14.55
N MET A 13 -7.60 -21.96 15.85
CA MET A 13 -6.36 -22.40 16.49
C MET A 13 -5.86 -23.76 15.97
N GLY A 14 -6.73 -24.57 15.38
CA GLY A 14 -6.32 -25.79 14.67
C GLY A 14 -5.52 -25.54 13.41
N LEU A 15 -5.75 -24.41 12.75
CA LEU A 15 -5.08 -24.01 11.51
C LEU A 15 -3.88 -23.08 11.73
N ARG A 16 -3.60 -22.65 12.97
CA ARG A 16 -2.58 -21.64 13.31
C ARG A 16 -1.20 -21.91 12.68
N ARG A 17 -0.74 -23.17 12.65
CA ARG A 17 0.58 -23.52 12.08
C ARG A 17 0.65 -23.23 10.58
N ARG A 18 -0.43 -23.48 9.84
CA ARG A 18 -0.51 -23.19 8.40
C ARG A 18 -0.46 -21.69 8.16
N TRP A 19 -1.20 -20.91 8.94
CA TRP A 19 -1.23 -19.45 8.82
C TRP A 19 0.10 -18.82 9.21
N TYR A 20 0.81 -19.31 10.24
CA TYR A 20 2.16 -18.86 10.57
C TYR A 20 3.15 -19.12 9.43
N VAL A 21 3.05 -20.26 8.74
CA VAL A 21 3.89 -20.55 7.59
C VAL A 21 3.57 -19.61 6.42
N VAL A 22 2.28 -19.40 6.12
CA VAL A 22 1.85 -18.50 5.04
C VAL A 22 2.34 -17.07 5.31
N SER A 23 2.06 -16.54 6.51
CA SER A 23 2.53 -15.19 6.89
C SER A 23 4.05 -15.08 6.88
N GLY A 24 4.76 -16.09 7.40
CA GLY A 24 6.21 -16.12 7.39
C GLY A 24 6.81 -16.12 5.97
N VAL A 25 6.22 -16.87 5.06
CA VAL A 25 6.63 -16.88 3.64
C VAL A 25 6.34 -15.53 2.99
N LEU A 26 5.15 -14.94 3.24
CA LEU A 26 4.80 -13.63 2.69
C LEU A 26 5.74 -12.53 3.21
N ILE A 27 6.04 -12.49 4.52
CA ILE A 27 6.98 -11.54 5.10
C ILE A 27 8.38 -11.72 4.49
N LEU A 28 8.87 -12.97 4.43
CA LEU A 28 10.18 -13.25 3.86
C LEU A 28 10.26 -12.81 2.40
N ALA A 29 9.27 -13.18 1.59
CA ALA A 29 9.19 -12.76 0.20
C ALA A 29 9.14 -11.22 0.07
N SER A 30 8.35 -10.54 0.91
CA SER A 30 8.26 -9.09 0.93
C SER A 30 9.60 -8.43 1.27
N VAL A 31 10.31 -8.93 2.28
CA VAL A 31 11.63 -8.41 2.68
C VAL A 31 12.65 -8.64 1.56
N LEU A 32 12.66 -9.81 0.93
CA LEU A 32 13.55 -10.08 -0.19
C LEU A 32 13.26 -9.18 -1.38
N LEU A 33 11.98 -8.99 -1.74
CA LEU A 33 11.60 -8.09 -2.83
C LEU A 33 11.99 -6.64 -2.54
N LEU A 34 11.79 -6.16 -1.31
CA LEU A 34 12.24 -4.84 -0.89
C LEU A 34 13.77 -4.68 -0.95
N ALA A 35 14.51 -5.72 -0.56
CA ALA A 35 15.98 -5.69 -0.55
C ALA A 35 16.59 -5.75 -1.97
N PHE A 36 16.02 -6.56 -2.87
CA PHE A 36 16.60 -6.78 -4.21
C PHE A 36 16.00 -5.87 -5.28
N ARG A 37 14.73 -5.53 -5.18
CA ARG A 37 14.04 -4.76 -6.21
C ARG A 37 13.72 -3.33 -5.78
N GLY A 38 13.58 -3.09 -4.48
CA GLY A 38 13.23 -1.78 -3.93
C GLY A 38 11.80 -1.34 -4.24
N LEU A 39 11.45 -0.15 -3.77
CA LEU A 39 10.20 0.53 -4.08
C LEU A 39 10.39 1.47 -5.27
N ASN A 40 9.39 1.56 -6.12
CA ASN A 40 9.31 2.58 -7.17
C ASN A 40 8.73 3.88 -6.55
N PHE A 41 9.61 4.73 -6.02
CA PHE A 41 9.19 5.98 -5.39
C PHE A 41 8.61 6.97 -6.40
N GLY A 42 7.50 7.63 -6.02
CA GLY A 42 6.91 8.73 -6.77
C GLY A 42 7.75 10.01 -6.69
N ILE A 43 7.41 10.99 -7.52
CA ILE A 43 8.07 12.31 -7.52
C ILE A 43 7.91 13.07 -6.20
N ASP A 44 6.91 12.72 -5.40
CA ASP A 44 6.73 13.26 -4.05
C ASP A 44 7.96 13.06 -3.16
N PHE A 45 8.72 11.99 -3.40
CA PHE A 45 9.91 11.63 -2.62
C PHE A 45 11.24 11.86 -3.36
N THR A 46 11.22 11.72 -4.69
CA THR A 46 12.43 11.85 -5.50
C THR A 46 12.60 13.22 -6.12
N GLY A 47 11.55 14.03 -6.11
CA GLY A 47 11.47 15.17 -7.01
C GLY A 47 11.32 14.72 -8.48
N GLY A 48 11.25 15.66 -9.38
CA GLY A 48 11.23 15.41 -10.82
C GLY A 48 9.99 15.96 -11.53
N VAL A 49 9.88 15.59 -12.80
CA VAL A 49 8.77 15.94 -13.68
C VAL A 49 8.07 14.66 -14.11
N VAL A 50 6.77 14.64 -13.96
CA VAL A 50 5.91 13.58 -14.50
C VAL A 50 5.07 14.17 -15.63
N LEU A 51 5.08 13.49 -16.76
CA LEU A 51 4.36 13.85 -17.96
C LEU A 51 3.38 12.74 -18.29
N GLU A 52 2.12 13.07 -18.34
CA GLU A 52 1.08 12.22 -18.92
C GLU A 52 0.95 12.49 -20.41
N LEU A 53 1.21 11.47 -21.22
CA LEU A 53 1.16 11.58 -22.67
C LEU A 53 0.15 10.58 -23.22
N SER A 54 -0.65 11.02 -24.19
CA SER A 54 -1.58 10.16 -24.92
C SER A 54 -1.07 9.91 -26.33
N LEU A 55 -0.99 8.65 -26.71
CA LEU A 55 -0.62 8.23 -28.05
C LEU A 55 -1.86 7.88 -28.87
N PRO A 56 -1.83 8.01 -30.20
CA PRO A 56 -2.97 7.66 -31.04
C PRO A 56 -3.29 6.16 -31.08
N GLN A 57 -2.26 5.34 -30.82
CA GLN A 57 -2.35 3.87 -30.78
C GLN A 57 -1.87 3.32 -29.43
N ALA A 58 -2.00 1.99 -29.25
CA ALA A 58 -1.44 1.32 -28.06
C ALA A 58 0.08 1.56 -27.97
N ALA A 59 0.52 2.07 -26.81
CA ALA A 59 1.90 2.45 -26.60
C ALA A 59 2.83 1.23 -26.53
N ASP A 60 3.87 1.23 -27.36
CA ASP A 60 5.00 0.33 -27.23
C ASP A 60 6.04 0.99 -26.31
N LEU A 61 6.08 0.55 -25.04
CA LEU A 61 6.91 1.18 -24.03
C LEU A 61 8.42 1.08 -24.33
N GLU A 62 8.86 0.05 -25.05
CA GLU A 62 10.27 -0.09 -25.45
C GLU A 62 10.67 0.97 -26.47
N LYS A 63 9.81 1.24 -27.45
CA LYS A 63 10.05 2.29 -28.44
C LYS A 63 9.97 3.68 -27.83
N VAL A 64 9.04 3.89 -26.88
CA VAL A 64 8.97 5.13 -26.11
C VAL A 64 10.25 5.37 -25.32
N ARG A 65 10.78 4.34 -24.65
CA ARG A 65 12.09 4.43 -23.95
C ARG A 65 13.22 4.75 -24.90
N GLY A 66 13.30 4.08 -26.04
CA GLY A 66 14.33 4.35 -27.03
C GLY A 66 14.29 5.81 -27.56
N ALA A 67 13.11 6.33 -27.85
CA ALA A 67 12.95 7.71 -28.29
C ALA A 67 13.36 8.73 -27.21
N LEU A 68 13.13 8.41 -25.95
CA LEU A 68 13.56 9.26 -24.81
C LEU A 68 15.07 9.15 -24.57
N GLU A 69 15.66 7.97 -24.72
CA GLU A 69 17.11 7.75 -24.59
C GLU A 69 17.85 8.54 -25.69
N ASP A 70 17.37 8.49 -26.94
CA ASP A 70 17.91 9.24 -28.08
C ASP A 70 17.83 10.78 -27.84
N ALA A 71 16.82 11.23 -27.07
CA ALA A 71 16.64 12.64 -26.70
C ALA A 71 17.47 13.06 -25.46
N GLY A 72 18.24 12.14 -24.87
CA GLY A 72 19.10 12.39 -23.70
C GLY A 72 18.41 12.14 -22.35
N PHE A 73 17.28 11.44 -22.34
CA PHE A 73 16.56 11.06 -21.11
C PHE A 73 16.68 9.54 -20.85
N GLY A 74 17.89 9.00 -20.83
CA GLY A 74 18.16 7.57 -20.63
C GLY A 74 17.67 7.01 -19.28
N ASP A 75 17.61 7.86 -18.25
CA ASP A 75 17.11 7.51 -16.91
C ASP A 75 15.59 7.70 -16.76
N ALA A 76 14.87 8.02 -17.83
CA ALA A 76 13.43 8.22 -17.79
C ALA A 76 12.69 6.91 -17.43
N VAL A 77 11.80 6.99 -16.44
CA VAL A 77 10.91 5.86 -16.10
C VAL A 77 9.63 5.99 -16.92
N VAL A 78 9.38 4.98 -17.76
CA VAL A 78 8.22 4.93 -18.65
C VAL A 78 7.29 3.82 -18.20
N GLN A 79 6.03 4.16 -17.96
CA GLN A 79 5.00 3.24 -17.50
C GLN A 79 3.70 3.43 -18.30
N SER A 80 2.91 2.35 -18.46
CA SER A 80 1.55 2.46 -18.97
C SER A 80 0.65 3.07 -17.89
N PHE A 81 -0.27 3.94 -18.28
CA PHE A 81 -1.11 4.70 -17.37
C PHE A 81 -2.56 4.76 -17.88
N GLY A 82 -3.50 4.34 -17.03
CA GLY A 82 -4.91 4.36 -17.38
C GLY A 82 -5.28 3.41 -18.53
N THR A 83 -5.12 3.87 -19.77
CA THR A 83 -5.41 3.07 -20.96
C THR A 83 -4.15 2.53 -21.65
N SER A 84 -4.30 1.62 -22.60
CA SER A 84 -3.16 1.11 -23.39
C SER A 84 -2.46 2.18 -24.25
N ARG A 85 -3.09 3.35 -24.44
CA ARG A 85 -2.57 4.46 -25.23
C ARG A 85 -1.91 5.55 -24.38
N ASP A 86 -2.15 5.54 -23.09
CA ASP A 86 -1.64 6.57 -22.20
C ASP A 86 -0.36 6.10 -21.54
N VAL A 87 0.63 6.97 -21.54
CA VAL A 87 1.98 6.70 -21.01
C VAL A 87 2.33 7.78 -20.02
N LEU A 88 2.85 7.35 -18.87
CA LEU A 88 3.42 8.22 -17.86
C LEU A 88 4.93 8.16 -17.99
N VAL A 89 5.52 9.32 -18.25
CA VAL A 89 6.97 9.50 -18.34
C VAL A 89 7.43 10.32 -17.15
N ARG A 90 8.32 9.74 -16.35
CA ARG A 90 8.96 10.45 -15.24
C ARG A 90 10.42 10.74 -15.59
N VAL A 91 10.80 11.99 -15.48
CA VAL A 91 12.15 12.49 -15.76
C VAL A 91 12.69 13.20 -14.53
N LEU A 92 13.96 12.96 -14.22
CA LEU A 92 14.72 13.74 -13.24
C LEU A 92 15.48 14.83 -14.02
N PRO A 93 15.02 16.10 -13.99
CA PRO A 93 15.73 17.16 -14.68
C PRO A 93 17.07 17.44 -13.99
N GLU A 94 18.10 17.79 -14.77
CA GLU A 94 19.34 18.31 -14.22
C GLU A 94 19.08 19.63 -13.47
N GLU A 95 19.90 19.93 -12.45
CA GLU A 95 19.77 21.15 -11.66
C GLU A 95 19.76 22.40 -12.56
N GLY A 96 18.69 23.19 -12.43
CA GLY A 96 18.55 24.45 -13.20
C GLY A 96 17.84 24.31 -14.56
N MET A 97 17.43 23.12 -14.97
CA MET A 97 16.70 22.96 -16.23
C MET A 97 15.23 23.41 -16.06
N ASP A 98 14.77 24.27 -17.00
CA ASP A 98 13.36 24.72 -17.01
C ASP A 98 12.43 23.54 -17.32
N VAL A 99 11.44 23.35 -16.47
CA VAL A 99 10.40 22.31 -16.60
C VAL A 99 9.69 22.37 -17.95
N ASN A 100 9.41 23.57 -18.44
CA ASN A 100 8.77 23.73 -19.76
C ASN A 100 9.70 23.24 -20.89
N ALA A 101 11.00 23.45 -20.75
CA ALA A 101 11.98 22.97 -21.72
C ALA A 101 12.09 21.44 -21.68
N VAL A 102 12.05 20.82 -20.48
CA VAL A 102 12.01 19.36 -20.33
C VAL A 102 10.74 18.78 -20.95
N SER A 103 9.59 19.36 -20.61
CA SER A 103 8.28 18.90 -21.16
C SER A 103 8.23 19.01 -22.68
N ALA A 104 8.73 20.10 -23.24
CA ALA A 104 8.79 20.30 -24.67
C ALA A 104 9.73 19.29 -25.37
N LYS A 105 10.92 19.03 -24.79
CA LYS A 105 11.85 18.04 -25.33
C LYS A 105 11.28 16.63 -25.31
N VAL A 106 10.66 16.22 -24.18
CA VAL A 106 10.01 14.91 -24.05
C VAL A 106 8.88 14.76 -25.07
N LEU A 107 8.03 15.78 -25.19
CA LEU A 107 6.95 15.76 -26.19
C LEU A 107 7.50 15.66 -27.62
N THR A 108 8.54 16.44 -27.94
CA THR A 108 9.19 16.41 -29.27
C THR A 108 9.80 15.04 -29.56
N ALA A 109 10.45 14.42 -28.58
CA ALA A 109 11.02 13.08 -28.72
C ALA A 109 9.92 12.05 -29.06
N LEU A 110 8.79 12.11 -28.33
CA LEU A 110 7.66 11.24 -28.59
C LEU A 110 6.96 11.53 -29.94
N GLN A 111 6.84 12.78 -30.32
CA GLN A 111 6.29 13.18 -31.63
C GLN A 111 7.16 12.74 -32.81
N THR A 112 8.46 12.53 -32.59
CA THR A 112 9.35 11.92 -33.59
C THR A 112 8.99 10.44 -33.82
N TYR A 113 8.56 9.73 -32.77
CA TYR A 113 8.09 8.35 -32.83
C TYR A 113 6.62 8.27 -33.30
N GLU A 114 5.74 9.04 -32.66
CA GLU A 114 4.31 9.12 -32.97
C GLU A 114 3.89 10.60 -33.08
N PRO A 115 3.77 11.15 -34.28
CA PRO A 115 3.53 12.59 -34.52
C PRO A 115 2.26 13.15 -33.87
N ALA A 116 1.25 12.29 -33.66
CA ALA A 116 -0.02 12.67 -33.03
C ALA A 116 -0.03 12.47 -31.48
N SER A 117 1.14 12.36 -30.86
CA SER A 117 1.23 12.28 -29.38
C SER A 117 0.89 13.63 -28.76
N GLU A 118 0.09 13.60 -27.71
CA GLU A 118 -0.40 14.79 -27.00
C GLU A 118 0.03 14.73 -25.52
N LEU A 119 0.51 15.87 -25.01
CA LEU A 119 0.75 16.07 -23.58
C LEU A 119 -0.57 16.43 -22.89
N ARG A 120 -1.03 15.58 -21.96
CA ARG A 120 -2.29 15.79 -21.22
C ARG A 120 -2.05 16.55 -19.92
N ARG A 121 -1.00 16.19 -19.19
CA ARG A 121 -0.73 16.72 -17.86
C ARG A 121 0.76 16.75 -17.61
N THR A 122 1.20 17.75 -16.86
CA THR A 122 2.55 17.83 -16.29
C THR A 122 2.45 18.08 -14.80
N GLU A 123 3.15 17.27 -14.03
CA GLU A 123 3.33 17.46 -12.59
C GLU A 123 4.82 17.68 -12.30
N VAL A 124 5.10 18.54 -11.34
CA VAL A 124 6.47 18.93 -11.01
C VAL A 124 6.64 18.99 -9.51
N VAL A 125 7.68 18.34 -9.03
CA VAL A 125 8.14 18.48 -7.64
C VAL A 125 9.62 18.81 -7.67
N GLY A 126 10.00 19.94 -7.07
CA GLY A 126 11.42 20.28 -6.93
C GLY A 126 12.16 19.25 -6.09
N ALA A 127 13.40 18.93 -6.42
CA ALA A 127 14.20 17.92 -5.72
C ALA A 127 14.31 18.20 -4.21
N GLN A 128 14.50 19.46 -3.81
CA GLN A 128 14.53 19.86 -2.40
C GLN A 128 13.22 19.59 -1.69
N VAL A 129 12.08 19.86 -2.35
CA VAL A 129 10.72 19.59 -1.80
C VAL A 129 10.49 18.10 -1.67
N GLY A 130 10.89 17.31 -2.67
CA GLY A 130 10.78 15.84 -2.62
C GLY A 130 11.59 15.26 -1.45
N GLN A 131 12.83 15.70 -1.25
CA GLN A 131 13.64 15.28 -0.11
C GLN A 131 13.00 15.67 1.23
N GLU A 132 12.50 16.89 1.36
CA GLU A 132 11.82 17.35 2.58
C GLU A 132 10.54 16.52 2.87
N LEU A 133 9.77 16.17 1.85
CA LEU A 133 8.60 15.32 1.97
C LEU A 133 8.97 13.88 2.35
N ALA A 134 10.06 13.34 1.81
CA ALA A 134 10.55 12.03 2.17
C ALA A 134 10.98 11.96 3.65
N GLU A 135 11.75 12.95 4.11
CA GLU A 135 12.17 13.04 5.52
C GLU A 135 10.98 13.20 6.46
N LYS A 136 10.07 14.14 6.16
CA LYS A 136 8.87 14.37 6.98
C LYS A 136 7.92 13.16 6.95
N GLY A 137 7.76 12.52 5.80
CA GLY A 137 6.96 11.31 5.65
C GLY A 137 7.51 10.14 6.45
N ALA A 138 8.83 9.92 6.41
CA ALA A 138 9.50 8.89 7.20
C ALA A 138 9.37 9.16 8.71
N LEU A 139 9.57 10.42 9.15
CA LEU A 139 9.39 10.81 10.55
C LEU A 139 7.93 10.63 11.00
N ALA A 140 6.96 11.06 10.19
CA ALA A 140 5.54 10.87 10.49
C ALA A 140 5.18 9.39 10.64
N ALA A 141 5.68 8.53 9.75
CA ALA A 141 5.49 7.08 9.85
C ALA A 141 6.11 6.53 11.14
N LEU A 142 7.35 6.90 11.45
CA LEU A 142 8.04 6.46 12.67
C LEU A 142 7.28 6.88 13.92
N PHE A 143 6.89 8.16 14.02
CA PHE A 143 6.14 8.65 15.18
C PHE A 143 4.76 8.00 15.29
N ALA A 144 4.04 7.82 14.19
CA ALA A 144 2.77 7.10 14.19
C ALA A 144 2.92 5.68 14.74
N PHE A 145 3.93 4.92 14.27
CA PHE A 145 4.22 3.59 14.78
C PHE A 145 4.57 3.59 16.27
N LEU A 146 5.44 4.50 16.71
CA LEU A 146 5.84 4.58 18.13
C LEU A 146 4.64 4.90 19.04
N LEU A 147 3.78 5.85 18.65
CA LEU A 147 2.59 6.21 19.39
C LEU A 147 1.58 5.05 19.44
N ILE A 148 1.38 4.36 18.34
CA ILE A 148 0.53 3.18 18.25
C ILE A 148 1.05 2.07 19.15
N MET A 149 2.36 1.76 19.11
CA MET A 149 2.98 0.76 19.96
C MET A 149 2.87 1.13 21.45
N ALA A 150 3.09 2.40 21.79
CA ALA A 150 2.92 2.89 23.16
C ALA A 150 1.46 2.73 23.63
N TYR A 151 0.48 3.11 22.81
CA TYR A 151 -0.94 2.92 23.12
C TYR A 151 -1.27 1.45 23.37
N VAL A 152 -0.84 0.55 22.50
CA VAL A 152 -1.09 -0.90 22.62
C VAL A 152 -0.43 -1.47 23.87
N ALA A 153 0.81 -1.05 24.17
CA ALA A 153 1.54 -1.49 25.38
C ALA A 153 0.85 -1.04 26.68
N LEU A 154 0.27 0.17 26.70
CA LEU A 154 -0.49 0.68 27.84
C LEU A 154 -1.89 0.04 27.96
N ARG A 155 -2.52 -0.28 26.81
CA ARG A 155 -3.90 -0.82 26.77
C ARG A 155 -3.98 -2.29 27.13
N PHE A 156 -2.99 -3.09 26.76
CA PHE A 156 -3.01 -4.55 26.93
C PHE A 156 -1.94 -5.07 27.90
N GLN A 157 -2.22 -6.27 28.44
CA GLN A 157 -1.19 -7.03 29.13
C GLN A 157 -0.05 -7.36 28.14
N TRP A 158 1.19 -7.41 28.62
CA TRP A 158 2.39 -7.53 27.82
C TRP A 158 2.36 -8.64 26.73
N LYS A 159 1.75 -9.80 27.04
CA LYS A 159 1.62 -10.92 26.07
C LYS A 159 0.74 -10.57 24.87
N LEU A 160 -0.38 -9.90 25.12
CA LEU A 160 -1.29 -9.44 24.07
C LEU A 160 -0.71 -8.23 23.33
N ALA A 161 -0.01 -7.35 24.05
CA ALA A 161 0.65 -6.20 23.45
C ALA A 161 1.70 -6.63 22.42
N VAL A 162 2.56 -7.61 22.76
CA VAL A 162 3.55 -8.15 21.81
C VAL A 162 2.86 -8.76 20.57
N GLY A 163 1.80 -9.53 20.77
CA GLY A 163 1.03 -10.08 19.66
C GLY A 163 0.43 -9.01 18.74
N SER A 164 -0.14 -7.95 19.32
CA SER A 164 -0.70 -6.82 18.55
C SER A 164 0.38 -6.06 17.78
N ILE A 165 1.57 -5.86 18.38
CA ILE A 165 2.70 -5.19 17.72
C ILE A 165 3.18 -6.00 16.51
N VAL A 166 3.33 -7.32 16.67
CA VAL A 166 3.73 -8.21 15.57
C VAL A 166 2.69 -8.18 14.45
N ALA A 167 1.40 -8.23 14.79
CA ALA A 167 0.32 -8.10 13.80
C ALA A 167 0.35 -6.74 13.10
N ALA A 168 0.53 -5.64 13.83
CA ALA A 168 0.59 -4.30 13.27
C ALA A 168 1.79 -4.07 12.34
N LEU A 169 2.91 -4.77 12.52
CA LEU A 169 4.08 -4.71 11.63
C LEU A 169 3.94 -5.61 10.40
N HIS A 170 3.18 -6.70 10.52
CA HIS A 170 2.97 -7.67 9.45
C HIS A 170 2.34 -7.03 8.21
N ASP A 171 1.27 -6.26 8.37
CA ASP A 171 0.49 -5.73 7.26
C ASP A 171 1.26 -4.72 6.40
N PRO A 172 1.93 -3.69 6.96
CA PRO A 172 2.78 -2.79 6.18
C PRO A 172 3.89 -3.49 5.42
N ILE A 173 4.55 -4.49 6.02
CA ILE A 173 5.63 -5.23 5.37
C ILE A 173 5.11 -5.94 4.12
N ILE A 174 3.94 -6.56 4.19
CA ILE A 174 3.34 -7.24 3.04
C ILE A 174 2.90 -6.23 1.98
N ILE A 175 2.27 -5.12 2.38
CA ILE A 175 1.87 -4.06 1.43
C ILE A 175 3.09 -3.54 0.67
N LEU A 176 4.15 -3.15 1.38
CA LEU A 176 5.39 -2.68 0.77
C LEU A 176 6.03 -3.75 -0.13
N GLY A 177 5.98 -5.03 0.28
CA GLY A 177 6.44 -6.15 -0.54
C GLY A 177 5.67 -6.29 -1.86
N ILE A 178 4.35 -6.09 -1.84
CA ILE A 178 3.52 -6.13 -3.04
C ILE A 178 3.84 -4.92 -3.94
N PHE A 179 4.04 -3.74 -3.37
CA PHE A 179 4.49 -2.56 -4.14
C PHE A 179 5.85 -2.80 -4.79
N ALA A 180 6.79 -3.41 -4.08
CA ALA A 180 8.09 -3.81 -4.64
C ALA A 180 7.94 -4.87 -5.76
N ALA A 181 7.01 -5.84 -5.60
CA ALA A 181 6.77 -6.87 -6.61
C ALA A 181 6.13 -6.31 -7.88
N THR A 182 5.14 -5.45 -7.73
CA THR A 182 4.34 -4.89 -8.84
C THR A 182 4.96 -3.64 -9.45
N GLN A 183 5.90 -3.00 -8.75
CA GLN A 183 6.49 -1.71 -9.13
C GLN A 183 5.45 -0.59 -9.31
N LEU A 184 4.31 -0.72 -8.62
CA LEU A 184 3.37 0.39 -8.50
C LEU A 184 4.06 1.58 -7.82
N THR A 185 3.74 2.78 -8.27
CA THR A 185 4.33 4.00 -7.72
C THR A 185 3.96 4.14 -6.25
N PHE A 186 5.00 4.24 -5.40
CA PHE A 186 4.86 4.53 -3.98
C PHE A 186 4.99 6.04 -3.77
N ASP A 187 3.85 6.69 -3.61
CA ASP A 187 3.68 8.14 -3.46
C ASP A 187 3.18 8.50 -2.04
N LEU A 188 2.96 9.79 -1.77
CA LEU A 188 2.41 10.24 -0.49
C LEU A 188 1.03 9.63 -0.18
N PRO A 189 0.08 9.54 -1.14
CA PRO A 189 -1.15 8.80 -0.95
C PRO A 189 -0.95 7.34 -0.53
N ALA A 190 0.00 6.61 -1.15
CA ALA A 190 0.31 5.24 -0.77
C ALA A 190 0.85 5.16 0.67
N LEU A 191 1.76 6.06 1.07
CA LEU A 191 2.25 6.16 2.45
C LEU A 191 1.11 6.41 3.43
N ALA A 192 0.21 7.35 3.13
CA ALA A 192 -0.96 7.64 3.95
C ALA A 192 -1.87 6.41 4.09
N ALA A 193 -2.06 5.64 3.00
CA ALA A 193 -2.82 4.40 3.03
C ALA A 193 -2.17 3.33 3.92
N VAL A 194 -0.85 3.15 3.86
CA VAL A 194 -0.11 2.22 4.74
C VAL A 194 -0.35 2.57 6.20
N LEU A 195 -0.25 3.85 6.56
CA LEU A 195 -0.52 4.31 7.93
C LEU A 195 -1.98 4.11 8.35
N ALA A 196 -2.92 4.35 7.44
CA ALA A 196 -4.34 4.11 7.67
C ALA A 196 -4.65 2.63 7.90
N VAL A 197 -4.01 1.72 7.15
CA VAL A 197 -4.14 0.26 7.34
C VAL A 197 -3.68 -0.17 8.72
N VAL A 198 -2.59 0.36 9.23
CA VAL A 198 -2.12 0.04 10.60
C VAL A 198 -3.20 0.36 11.63
N GLY A 199 -3.83 1.52 11.53
CA GLY A 199 -4.94 1.90 12.41
C GLY A 199 -6.17 1.01 12.23
N TYR A 200 -6.49 0.67 10.98
CA TYR A 200 -7.60 -0.22 10.65
C TYR A 200 -7.41 -1.64 11.22
N SER A 201 -6.26 -2.25 10.97
CA SER A 201 -5.91 -3.59 11.45
C SER A 201 -5.90 -3.66 12.99
N LEU A 202 -5.35 -2.63 13.63
CA LEU A 202 -5.36 -2.55 15.09
C LEU A 202 -6.77 -2.44 15.68
N ASN A 203 -7.70 -1.79 15.01
CA ASN A 203 -9.07 -1.70 15.50
C ASN A 203 -9.70 -3.10 15.67
N ASP A 204 -9.52 -3.98 14.71
CA ASP A 204 -10.01 -5.36 14.80
C ASP A 204 -9.20 -6.20 15.81
N THR A 205 -7.88 -6.07 15.81
CA THR A 205 -6.99 -6.73 16.78
C THR A 205 -7.38 -6.39 18.23
N VAL A 206 -7.66 -5.11 18.51
CA VAL A 206 -8.10 -4.65 19.85
C VAL A 206 -9.41 -5.31 20.26
N VAL A 207 -10.37 -5.38 19.35
CA VAL A 207 -11.69 -5.99 19.62
C VAL A 207 -11.58 -7.48 19.92
N VAL A 208 -10.83 -8.21 19.08
CA VAL A 208 -10.60 -9.64 19.25
C VAL A 208 -9.86 -9.93 20.58
N PHE A 209 -8.80 -9.17 20.87
CA PHE A 209 -8.01 -9.37 22.08
C PHE A 209 -8.76 -8.99 23.36
N ASP A 210 -9.59 -7.96 23.32
CA ASP A 210 -10.46 -7.61 24.45
C ASP A 210 -11.47 -8.72 24.72
N ARG A 211 -12.04 -9.32 23.65
CA ARG A 211 -12.93 -10.47 23.76
C ARG A 211 -12.21 -11.71 24.26
N ILE A 212 -11.00 -11.99 23.81
CA ILE A 212 -10.17 -13.08 24.33
C ILE A 212 -9.92 -12.89 25.83
N ARG A 213 -9.54 -11.69 26.24
CA ARG A 213 -9.31 -11.35 27.66
C ARG A 213 -10.57 -11.57 28.50
N GLU A 214 -11.72 -11.09 28.05
CA GLU A 214 -13.00 -11.27 28.71
C GLU A 214 -13.33 -12.76 28.88
N ARG A 215 -13.15 -13.56 27.82
CA ARG A 215 -13.40 -15.00 27.87
C ARG A 215 -12.46 -15.74 28.82
N PHE A 216 -11.20 -15.38 28.89
CA PHE A 216 -10.28 -15.96 29.89
C PHE A 216 -10.67 -15.64 31.33
N ILE A 217 -11.27 -14.47 31.59
CA ILE A 217 -11.75 -14.10 32.92
C ILE A 217 -13.01 -14.90 33.30
N MET A 218 -13.95 -15.06 32.34
CA MET A 218 -15.22 -15.75 32.57
C MET A 218 -15.06 -17.27 32.63
N THR A 219 -14.16 -17.83 31.82
CA THR A 219 -13.99 -19.28 31.67
C THR A 219 -12.81 -19.77 32.50
N ARG A 220 -13.08 -20.19 33.73
CA ARG A 220 -12.03 -20.66 34.65
C ARG A 220 -11.46 -22.06 34.31
N LYS A 221 -12.16 -22.86 33.50
CA LYS A 221 -11.76 -24.21 33.11
C LYS A 221 -11.94 -24.36 31.59
N GLY A 222 -10.91 -24.76 30.86
CA GLY A 222 -10.94 -25.00 29.41
C GLY A 222 -9.55 -24.93 28.81
N ALA A 223 -9.35 -25.56 27.65
CA ALA A 223 -8.11 -25.45 26.91
C ALA A 223 -7.97 -24.00 26.34
N PRO A 224 -6.82 -23.35 26.46
CA PRO A 224 -6.65 -21.98 25.94
C PRO A 224 -7.05 -21.82 24.48
N ALA A 225 -6.79 -22.83 23.64
CA ALA A 225 -7.16 -22.83 22.24
C ALA A 225 -8.68 -22.76 22.01
N GLU A 226 -9.46 -23.45 22.83
CA GLU A 226 -10.93 -23.44 22.73
C GLU A 226 -11.52 -22.09 23.15
N ILE A 227 -10.93 -21.46 24.18
CA ILE A 227 -11.34 -20.13 24.63
C ILE A 227 -11.06 -19.08 23.56
N ILE A 228 -9.90 -19.16 22.90
CA ILE A 228 -9.52 -18.26 21.80
C ILE A 228 -10.45 -18.50 20.61
N ASP A 229 -10.69 -19.75 20.19
CA ASP A 229 -11.61 -20.06 19.09
C ASP A 229 -13.02 -19.50 19.34
N LEU A 230 -13.52 -19.62 20.58
CA LEU A 230 -14.80 -19.07 20.97
C LEU A 230 -14.82 -17.53 20.82
N ALA A 231 -13.81 -16.86 21.33
CA ALA A 231 -13.70 -15.39 21.27
C ALA A 231 -13.66 -14.89 19.82
N ILE A 232 -12.85 -15.53 18.96
CA ILE A 232 -12.74 -15.16 17.53
C ILE A 232 -14.10 -15.37 16.83
N ASN A 233 -14.77 -16.50 17.06
CA ASN A 233 -16.09 -16.75 16.45
C ASN A 233 -17.14 -15.73 16.88
N GLU A 234 -17.08 -15.22 18.11
CA GLU A 234 -18.01 -14.19 18.60
C GLU A 234 -17.80 -12.82 17.99
N THR A 235 -16.57 -12.50 17.59
CA THR A 235 -16.22 -11.21 16.94
C THR A 235 -16.25 -11.30 15.42
N LEU A 236 -16.26 -12.50 14.85
CA LEU A 236 -16.13 -12.75 13.41
C LEU A 236 -17.14 -12.00 12.55
N SER A 237 -18.41 -11.95 12.98
CA SER A 237 -19.45 -11.22 12.25
C SER A 237 -19.14 -9.72 12.15
N ARG A 238 -18.62 -9.13 13.22
CA ARG A 238 -18.22 -7.72 13.25
C ARG A 238 -17.01 -7.47 12.32
N THR A 239 -15.95 -8.27 12.45
CA THR A 239 -14.75 -8.18 11.63
C THR A 239 -15.07 -8.31 10.14
N LEU A 240 -15.89 -9.28 9.75
CA LEU A 240 -16.30 -9.43 8.36
C LEU A 240 -17.14 -8.25 7.86
N MET A 241 -18.06 -7.71 8.68
CA MET A 241 -18.85 -6.54 8.30
C MET A 241 -17.98 -5.31 8.09
N THR A 242 -17.05 -5.05 9.01
CA THR A 242 -16.12 -3.90 8.87
C THR A 242 -15.23 -4.06 7.65
N SER A 243 -14.67 -5.24 7.41
CA SER A 243 -13.79 -5.51 6.27
C SER A 243 -14.53 -5.42 4.93
N VAL A 244 -15.71 -6.01 4.82
CA VAL A 244 -16.50 -5.96 3.58
C VAL A 244 -16.96 -4.54 3.26
N THR A 245 -17.48 -3.80 4.25
CA THR A 245 -17.92 -2.41 4.03
C THR A 245 -16.77 -1.50 3.63
N THR A 246 -15.61 -1.63 4.27
CA THR A 246 -14.41 -0.86 3.91
C THR A 246 -13.91 -1.27 2.52
N LEU A 247 -13.88 -2.57 2.22
CA LEU A 247 -13.44 -3.05 0.91
C LEU A 247 -14.35 -2.54 -0.22
N ILE A 248 -15.67 -2.50 -0.02
CA ILE A 248 -16.60 -1.92 -1.00
C ILE A 248 -16.28 -0.44 -1.25
N ALA A 249 -16.05 0.34 -0.19
CA ALA A 249 -15.70 1.76 -0.34
C ALA A 249 -14.36 1.93 -1.08
N VAL A 250 -13.35 1.15 -0.71
CA VAL A 250 -12.01 1.19 -1.32
C VAL A 250 -12.04 0.74 -2.79
N LEU A 251 -12.80 -0.32 -3.11
CA LEU A 251 -12.97 -0.75 -4.50
C LEU A 251 -13.73 0.29 -5.33
N SER A 252 -14.70 0.99 -4.74
CA SER A 252 -15.36 2.11 -5.42
C SER A 252 -14.37 3.24 -5.71
N LEU A 253 -13.47 3.57 -4.78
CA LEU A 253 -12.38 4.53 -5.02
C LEU A 253 -11.41 4.04 -6.09
N LEU A 254 -11.08 2.74 -6.11
CA LEU A 254 -10.18 2.16 -7.10
C LEU A 254 -10.77 2.22 -8.52
N ILE A 255 -12.09 2.06 -8.65
CA ILE A 255 -12.77 2.05 -9.96
C ILE A 255 -13.07 3.48 -10.44
N PHE A 256 -13.51 4.36 -9.54
CA PHE A 256 -14.03 5.68 -9.91
C PHE A 256 -13.12 6.85 -9.46
N GLY A 257 -12.10 6.60 -8.63
CA GLY A 257 -11.25 7.64 -8.03
C GLY A 257 -10.16 8.19 -8.95
N GLY A 258 -10.01 7.61 -10.15
CA GLY A 258 -8.96 8.00 -11.08
C GLY A 258 -7.55 7.63 -10.61
N ASP A 259 -6.56 8.03 -11.41
CA ASP A 259 -5.18 7.58 -11.20
C ASP A 259 -4.52 8.16 -9.95
N VAL A 260 -4.92 9.36 -9.53
CA VAL A 260 -4.41 10.03 -8.32
C VAL A 260 -4.70 9.21 -7.04
N LEU A 261 -5.83 8.51 -7.00
CA LEU A 261 -6.22 7.69 -5.85
C LEU A 261 -5.87 6.21 -6.01
N LYS A 262 -5.24 5.82 -7.11
CA LYS A 262 -4.97 4.42 -7.43
C LYS A 262 -4.00 3.77 -6.44
N SER A 263 -2.85 4.38 -6.19
CA SER A 263 -1.84 3.90 -5.23
C SER A 263 -2.41 3.78 -3.82
N PHE A 264 -3.14 4.80 -3.37
CA PHE A 264 -3.88 4.81 -2.11
C PHE A 264 -4.88 3.66 -2.02
N SER A 265 -5.75 3.54 -3.03
CA SER A 265 -6.82 2.53 -3.04
C SER A 265 -6.27 1.10 -3.10
N VAL A 266 -5.22 0.87 -3.88
CA VAL A 266 -4.55 -0.44 -3.94
C VAL A 266 -3.91 -0.79 -2.61
N ALA A 267 -3.18 0.13 -1.98
CA ALA A 267 -2.55 -0.10 -0.68
C ALA A 267 -3.60 -0.43 0.39
N LEU A 268 -4.71 0.34 0.44
CA LEU A 268 -5.82 0.08 1.36
C LEU A 268 -6.52 -1.26 1.08
N ALA A 269 -6.80 -1.59 -0.19
CA ALA A 269 -7.45 -2.85 -0.54
C ALA A 269 -6.62 -4.06 -0.08
N ILE A 270 -5.31 -4.04 -0.37
CA ILE A 270 -4.37 -5.06 0.08
C ILE A 270 -4.35 -5.11 1.61
N GLY A 271 -4.24 -3.95 2.26
CA GLY A 271 -4.18 -3.85 3.71
C GLY A 271 -5.43 -4.37 4.42
N VAL A 272 -6.62 -4.08 3.90
CA VAL A 272 -7.87 -4.63 4.43
C VAL A 272 -7.92 -6.14 4.27
N LEU A 273 -7.49 -6.67 3.12
CA LEU A 273 -7.46 -8.13 2.89
C LEU A 273 -6.44 -8.82 3.81
N VAL A 274 -5.23 -8.30 3.91
CA VAL A 274 -4.15 -8.88 4.73
C VAL A 274 -4.46 -8.74 6.22
N GLY A 275 -4.93 -7.56 6.66
CA GLY A 275 -5.24 -7.28 8.06
C GLY A 275 -6.51 -7.95 8.59
N THR A 276 -7.31 -8.59 7.71
CA THR A 276 -8.50 -9.36 8.12
C THR A 276 -8.13 -10.80 8.51
N PHE A 277 -6.97 -11.27 8.10
CA PHE A 277 -6.47 -12.59 8.46
C PHE A 277 -5.69 -12.56 9.76
#